data_6e1b36c2d1bbe7d1385eacf36addd801
#
_entry.id   6e1b36c2d1bbe7d1385eacf36addd801
#
_cell.length_a   1.000
_cell.length_b   1.000
_cell.length_c   1.000
_cell.angle_alpha   90.00
_cell.angle_beta   90.00
_cell.angle_gamma   90.00
#
_symmetry.space_group_name_H-M   'P 1'
#
loop_
_entity.id
_entity.type
_entity.pdbx_description
1 polymer ?
#
loop_
_entity_poly.entity_id
_entity_poly.type
_entity_poly.pdbx_seq_one_letter_code
_entity_poly.pdbx_strand_id
1 'polypeptide(L)'
;LNDPQLLTKRLTKPLIRRGGRGPGGVLEEVEWPEAIEYVAKKFSEIKSKYGPDSIMGVGSARGPGNESNYVMQKFMRACIGTNNVDHCARTXHAPSVAGLLSSLGSGAMSNSIPEIANTKLVFIFGYNGADSHPAVARKIVEAKQNGAKIIVTDPRVIEAARIADIHLQIKGGTNLLVLNTLCHVIINEGLCDEEFIASRTKNFEAFKELVQKYTPEYAEPLLEVPAELMRQAAREYAKAETAMILYGMGVTQFRQAVDVVKTLANLAMMTGNLGKPSTGICPVRGQNNVQGACDMGVLPPLFPGYQPVADENVRKKFAEAWGVKSLSGEAGNVVTRMPERVLEEKDEKRKIRAFYIMGEDPAQSDPDLNHVRKMFEALEFCVVQDIFMNRSAQYADVILPATSWGEHEGVYVCSDRGIQRFRKAIEPKGDVKVDFDIICQISTAMGYPMKYKNTKEIWDEVRSLCPSFKGATYEKIEKQGSVQWPCRDEAETDKGTPILHVGKFTTADGLGVFHTAEYIAPGEVECDEYPYSLNTVREVGHYSARTMTGNSRLLRDLEDEPGWVDVNVEDAKKLGIKKGDLLWVKSRRGSIMARCKPTERVKEGDTC
;
A
#
# COMPACT_ATOMS: atom_id res chain seq x y z
N LEU A 1 -12.85 7.46 18.60
CA LEU A 1 -14.30 7.47 18.32
C LEU A 1 -15.09 8.25 19.39
N ASN A 2 -14.58 8.27 20.60
CA ASN A 2 -15.30 8.95 21.70
C ASN A 2 -14.89 10.41 21.90
N ASP A 3 -14.07 10.95 21.03
CA ASP A 3 -13.69 12.37 21.08
C ASP A 3 -14.89 13.21 20.61
N PRO A 4 -15.48 14.04 21.48
CA PRO A 4 -16.64 14.85 21.08
C PRO A 4 -16.35 15.79 19.92
N GLN A 5 -15.11 16.24 19.76
CA GLN A 5 -14.74 17.13 18.65
C GLN A 5 -14.73 16.39 17.32
N LEU A 6 -14.32 15.11 17.33
CA LEU A 6 -14.43 14.29 16.12
C LEU A 6 -15.89 14.18 15.67
N LEU A 7 -16.78 13.96 16.64
CA LEU A 7 -18.21 13.80 16.33
C LEU A 7 -18.82 15.07 15.75
N THR A 8 -18.40 16.25 16.21
CA THR A 8 -18.96 17.52 15.72
C THR A 8 -18.46 17.88 14.33
N LYS A 9 -17.33 17.32 13.90
CA LYS A 9 -16.76 17.62 12.58
C LYS A 9 -17.19 16.62 11.51
N ARG A 10 -17.88 15.56 11.89
CA ARG A 10 -18.31 14.52 10.95
C ARG A 10 -19.32 15.08 9.94
N LEU A 11 -19.20 14.62 8.71
CA LEU A 11 -20.22 14.87 7.70
C LEU A 11 -21.50 14.15 8.11
N THR A 12 -22.65 14.81 7.98
CA THR A 12 -23.93 14.28 8.43
C THR A 12 -25.02 14.27 7.35
N LYS A 13 -24.79 14.96 6.23
CA LYS A 13 -25.73 14.98 5.09
C LYS A 13 -24.94 15.07 3.78
N PRO A 14 -25.52 14.57 2.68
CA PRO A 14 -24.92 14.77 1.37
C PRO A 14 -24.86 16.24 1.01
N LEU A 15 -23.84 16.63 0.24
CA LEU A 15 -23.65 18.01 -0.21
C LEU A 15 -23.47 18.01 -1.72
N ILE A 16 -24.11 18.97 -2.40
CA ILE A 16 -23.91 19.22 -3.83
C ILE A 16 -23.38 20.66 -4.00
N ARG A 17 -22.39 20.81 -4.85
CA ARG A 17 -21.82 22.13 -5.15
C ARG A 17 -22.66 22.80 -6.23
N ARG A 18 -23.21 23.96 -5.90
CA ARG A 18 -24.00 24.78 -6.84
C ARG A 18 -23.14 25.97 -7.26
N GLY A 19 -23.26 26.37 -8.52
CA GLY A 19 -22.55 27.55 -9.04
C GLY A 19 -21.12 27.31 -9.46
N GLY A 20 -20.71 26.06 -9.58
CA GLY A 20 -19.36 25.68 -10.01
C GLY A 20 -18.33 25.72 -8.90
N ARG A 21 -17.07 25.41 -9.23
CA ARG A 21 -15.96 25.32 -8.25
C ARG A 21 -15.26 26.63 -7.98
N GLY A 22 -15.67 27.70 -8.61
CA GLY A 22 -15.07 29.03 -8.44
C GLY A 22 -15.59 29.77 -7.20
N PRO A 23 -15.21 31.03 -7.05
CA PRO A 23 -15.59 31.84 -5.89
C PRO A 23 -17.10 31.95 -5.62
N GLY A 24 -17.93 31.70 -6.62
CA GLY A 24 -19.39 31.74 -6.45
C GLY A 24 -20.01 30.41 -6.09
N GLY A 25 -19.21 29.33 -6.04
CA GLY A 25 -19.72 28.00 -5.76
C GLY A 25 -19.98 27.79 -4.27
N VAL A 26 -21.13 27.19 -3.97
CA VAL A 26 -21.55 26.92 -2.58
C VAL A 26 -21.96 25.46 -2.43
N LEU A 27 -21.52 24.82 -1.35
CA LEU A 27 -21.95 23.47 -1.00
C LEU A 27 -23.29 23.56 -0.29
N GLU A 28 -24.29 22.86 -0.84
CA GLU A 28 -25.67 22.86 -0.34
C GLU A 28 -26.01 21.46 0.18
N GLU A 29 -26.53 21.38 1.39
CA GLU A 29 -27.05 20.11 1.94
C GLU A 29 -28.28 19.68 1.16
N VAL A 30 -28.31 18.41 0.79
CA VAL A 30 -29.43 17.81 0.06
C VAL A 30 -29.82 16.48 0.69
N GLU A 31 -30.96 15.92 0.30
CA GLU A 31 -31.37 14.60 0.74
C GLU A 31 -30.72 13.53 -0.16
N TRP A 32 -30.61 12.29 0.37
CA TRP A 32 -29.95 11.20 -0.34
C TRP A 32 -30.52 10.94 -1.76
N PRO A 33 -31.84 10.90 -1.95
CA PRO A 33 -32.34 10.64 -3.32
C PRO A 33 -31.84 11.65 -4.35
N GLU A 34 -31.79 12.93 -3.98
CA GLU A 34 -31.28 13.97 -4.88
C GLU A 34 -29.79 13.77 -5.16
N ALA A 35 -29.00 13.50 -4.12
CA ALA A 35 -27.55 13.29 -4.28
C ALA A 35 -27.26 12.09 -5.17
N ILE A 36 -27.92 10.96 -4.93
CA ILE A 36 -27.74 9.73 -5.72
C ILE A 36 -28.11 9.97 -7.19
N GLU A 37 -29.27 10.58 -7.41
CA GLU A 37 -29.74 10.86 -8.78
C GLU A 37 -28.78 11.79 -9.52
N TYR A 38 -28.27 12.81 -8.83
CA TYR A 38 -27.33 13.78 -9.41
C TYR A 38 -26.04 13.08 -9.83
N VAL A 39 -25.45 12.27 -8.95
CA VAL A 39 -24.20 11.55 -9.23
C VAL A 39 -24.42 10.58 -10.40
N ALA A 40 -25.50 9.80 -10.35
CA ALA A 40 -25.83 8.83 -11.40
C ALA A 40 -25.99 9.50 -12.77
N LYS A 41 -26.69 10.64 -12.80
CA LYS A 41 -26.90 11.41 -14.03
C LYS A 41 -25.57 11.90 -14.60
N LYS A 42 -24.73 12.50 -13.75
CA LYS A 42 -23.43 13.06 -14.18
C LYS A 42 -22.49 11.95 -14.70
N PHE A 43 -22.39 10.83 -13.99
CA PHE A 43 -21.55 9.72 -14.46
C PHE A 43 -22.10 9.16 -15.79
N SER A 44 -23.42 9.04 -15.93
CA SER A 44 -24.04 8.55 -17.17
C SER A 44 -23.75 9.50 -18.33
N GLU A 45 -23.86 10.78 -18.13
CA GLU A 45 -23.57 11.80 -19.15
C GLU A 45 -22.12 11.73 -19.60
N ILE A 46 -21.18 11.68 -18.64
CA ILE A 46 -19.74 11.62 -18.95
C ILE A 46 -19.41 10.32 -19.68
N LYS A 47 -19.94 9.19 -19.20
CA LYS A 47 -19.74 7.91 -19.85
C LYS A 47 -20.26 7.92 -21.30
N SER A 48 -21.47 8.46 -21.52
CA SER A 48 -22.05 8.56 -22.86
C SER A 48 -21.24 9.45 -23.79
N LYS A 49 -20.75 10.57 -23.27
CA LYS A 49 -20.03 11.56 -24.08
C LYS A 49 -18.61 11.11 -24.43
N TYR A 50 -17.90 10.54 -23.46
CA TYR A 50 -16.45 10.28 -23.59
C TYR A 50 -16.07 8.80 -23.52
N GLY A 51 -16.98 7.93 -23.12
CA GLY A 51 -16.70 6.52 -22.94
C GLY A 51 -16.39 6.16 -21.49
N PRO A 52 -16.39 4.86 -21.16
CA PRO A 52 -16.22 4.41 -19.78
C PRO A 52 -14.84 4.74 -19.18
N ASP A 53 -13.78 4.77 -20.01
CA ASP A 53 -12.43 5.03 -19.51
C ASP A 53 -12.20 6.49 -19.13
N SER A 54 -13.21 7.37 -19.31
CA SER A 54 -13.14 8.76 -18.85
C SER A 54 -13.41 8.91 -17.35
N ILE A 55 -13.74 7.84 -16.66
CA ILE A 55 -14.07 7.85 -15.22
C ILE A 55 -13.08 7.00 -14.45
N MET A 56 -12.57 7.52 -13.34
CA MET A 56 -11.68 6.80 -12.42
C MET A 56 -12.35 6.63 -11.07
N GLY A 57 -12.24 5.45 -10.49
CA GLY A 57 -12.71 5.19 -9.13
C GLY A 57 -11.57 4.79 -8.21
N VAL A 58 -11.67 5.14 -6.93
CA VAL A 58 -10.66 4.76 -5.93
C VAL A 58 -11.35 4.14 -4.73
N GLY A 59 -10.90 2.92 -4.37
CA GLY A 59 -11.32 2.30 -3.12
C GLY A 59 -10.43 2.74 -1.98
N SER A 60 -10.55 2.07 -0.85
CA SER A 60 -9.86 2.49 0.37
C SER A 60 -9.23 1.33 1.13
N ALA A 61 -8.01 1.55 1.57
CA ALA A 61 -7.29 0.59 2.43
C ALA A 61 -7.61 0.80 3.92
N ARG A 62 -8.59 1.62 4.22
CA ARG A 62 -8.89 2.02 5.61
C ARG A 62 -10.26 1.50 6.07
N GLY A 63 -11.12 2.39 6.55
CA GLY A 63 -12.39 2.07 7.18
C GLY A 63 -13.40 1.24 6.40
N PRO A 64 -13.56 1.44 5.08
CA PRO A 64 -14.66 0.77 4.36
C PRO A 64 -14.68 -0.76 4.41
N GLY A 65 -13.54 -1.43 4.50
CA GLY A 65 -13.51 -2.89 4.56
C GLY A 65 -13.57 -3.55 3.19
N ASN A 66 -13.48 -4.88 3.20
CA ASN A 66 -13.43 -5.67 1.97
C ASN A 66 -14.71 -5.56 1.15
N GLU A 67 -15.85 -5.61 1.83
CA GLU A 67 -17.15 -5.64 1.14
C GLU A 67 -17.38 -4.37 0.32
N SER A 68 -17.07 -3.21 0.91
CA SER A 68 -17.22 -1.95 0.18
C SER A 68 -16.19 -1.82 -0.95
N ASN A 69 -14.98 -2.32 -0.74
CA ASN A 69 -13.97 -2.32 -1.79
C ASN A 69 -14.39 -3.24 -2.96
N TYR A 70 -14.93 -4.40 -2.65
CA TYR A 70 -15.46 -5.30 -3.68
C TYR A 70 -16.55 -4.60 -4.50
N VAL A 71 -17.48 -3.93 -3.82
CA VAL A 71 -18.57 -3.24 -4.49
C VAL A 71 -18.05 -2.09 -5.36
N MET A 72 -17.03 -1.36 -4.88
CA MET A 72 -16.43 -0.28 -5.67
C MET A 72 -15.86 -0.80 -6.99
N GLN A 73 -15.05 -1.86 -6.96
CA GLN A 73 -14.47 -2.37 -8.20
C GLN A 73 -15.54 -3.01 -9.10
N LYS A 74 -16.55 -3.64 -8.51
CA LYS A 74 -17.68 -4.19 -9.29
C LYS A 74 -18.42 -3.04 -9.99
N PHE A 75 -18.69 -1.96 -9.28
CA PHE A 75 -19.32 -0.77 -9.86
C PHE A 75 -18.52 -0.23 -11.05
N MET A 76 -17.23 -0.06 -10.88
CA MET A 76 -16.39 0.49 -11.94
C MET A 76 -16.35 -0.46 -13.15
N ARG A 77 -16.27 -1.76 -12.93
CA ARG A 77 -16.13 -2.74 -14.01
C ARG A 77 -17.46 -3.10 -14.67
N ALA A 78 -18.48 -3.34 -13.86
CA ALA A 78 -19.78 -3.80 -14.38
C ALA A 78 -20.72 -2.66 -14.76
N CYS A 79 -20.79 -1.60 -13.95
CA CYS A 79 -21.71 -0.49 -14.20
C CYS A 79 -21.08 0.57 -15.13
N ILE A 80 -19.91 1.06 -14.80
CA ILE A 80 -19.22 2.05 -15.64
C ILE A 80 -18.65 1.37 -16.89
N GLY A 81 -17.98 0.23 -16.73
CA GLY A 81 -17.41 -0.52 -17.85
C GLY A 81 -15.92 -0.27 -18.04
N THR A 82 -15.19 0.02 -16.98
CA THR A 82 -13.76 0.32 -17.04
C THR A 82 -12.99 -0.39 -15.94
N ASN A 83 -11.71 -0.67 -16.21
CA ASN A 83 -10.78 -1.15 -15.18
C ASN A 83 -10.01 0.02 -14.52
N ASN A 84 -10.46 1.25 -14.69
CA ASN A 84 -9.90 2.42 -14.00
C ASN A 84 -10.35 2.41 -12.54
N VAL A 85 -9.81 1.46 -11.78
CA VAL A 85 -10.07 1.37 -10.33
C VAL A 85 -8.76 1.00 -9.63
N ASP A 86 -8.40 1.78 -8.61
CA ASP A 86 -7.13 1.60 -7.89
C ASP A 86 -7.34 2.06 -6.45
N HIS A 87 -6.29 2.08 -5.64
CA HIS A 87 -6.36 2.60 -4.28
C HIS A 87 -4.95 2.99 -3.80
N CYS A 88 -4.86 3.46 -2.56
CA CYS A 88 -3.60 4.02 -2.03
C CYS A 88 -2.42 3.04 -2.02
N ALA A 89 -2.65 1.72 -2.15
CA ALA A 89 -1.54 0.77 -2.29
C ALA A 89 -0.62 1.14 -3.46
N ARG A 90 -1.15 1.86 -4.45
CA ARG A 90 -0.36 2.31 -5.60
C ARG A 90 0.85 3.13 -5.16
N THR A 91 0.68 3.97 -4.18
CA THR A 91 1.77 4.74 -3.61
C THR A 91 2.52 4.03 -2.47
N UNK A 92 2.05 2.81 -2.03
CA UNK A 92 2.57 2.15 -1.01
C UNK A 92 3.16 0.95 -1.40
N HIS A 93 2.33 -0.08 -1.54
CA HIS A 93 2.88 -1.45 -1.67
C HIS A 93 2.53 -2.13 -3.01
N ALA A 94 2.10 -1.40 -4.02
CA ALA A 94 1.88 -2.00 -5.34
C ALA A 94 3.15 -2.70 -5.88
N PRO A 95 4.36 -2.17 -5.64
CA PRO A 95 5.57 -2.90 -6.07
C PRO A 95 5.73 -4.26 -5.38
N SER A 96 5.23 -4.42 -4.14
CA SER A 96 5.25 -5.73 -3.47
C SER A 96 4.38 -6.73 -4.23
N VAL A 97 3.18 -6.30 -4.61
CA VAL A 97 2.28 -7.18 -5.37
C VAL A 97 2.94 -7.59 -6.69
N ALA A 98 3.42 -6.62 -7.46
CA ALA A 98 4.01 -6.88 -8.78
C ALA A 98 5.27 -7.75 -8.68
N GLY A 99 6.18 -7.40 -7.77
CA GLY A 99 7.45 -8.12 -7.62
C GLY A 99 7.25 -9.55 -7.13
N LEU A 100 6.45 -9.72 -6.07
CA LEU A 100 6.26 -11.06 -5.50
C LEU A 100 5.41 -11.96 -6.40
N LEU A 101 4.39 -11.41 -7.07
CA LEU A 101 3.62 -12.21 -8.03
C LEU A 101 4.53 -12.76 -9.14
N SER A 102 5.41 -11.93 -9.68
CA SER A 102 6.28 -12.36 -10.77
C SER A 102 7.39 -13.31 -10.32
N SER A 103 7.82 -13.22 -9.05
CA SER A 103 8.88 -14.09 -8.53
C SER A 103 8.36 -15.37 -7.91
N LEU A 104 7.30 -15.28 -7.11
CA LEU A 104 6.83 -16.39 -6.25
C LEU A 104 5.39 -16.83 -6.55
N GLY A 105 4.66 -16.06 -7.35
CA GLY A 105 3.27 -16.38 -7.67
C GLY A 105 2.26 -15.91 -6.65
N SER A 106 2.68 -15.20 -5.60
CA SER A 106 1.77 -14.63 -4.61
C SER A 106 2.30 -13.26 -4.17
N GLY A 107 1.45 -12.25 -4.21
CA GLY A 107 1.84 -10.87 -3.93
C GLY A 107 1.73 -10.43 -2.48
N ALA A 108 1.75 -11.38 -1.53
CA ALA A 108 1.52 -11.10 -0.11
C ALA A 108 2.59 -11.73 0.78
N MET A 109 2.57 -11.38 2.05
CA MET A 109 3.48 -11.91 3.07
C MET A 109 3.44 -13.44 3.08
N SER A 110 4.60 -14.07 3.00
CA SER A 110 4.68 -15.53 2.86
C SER A 110 4.47 -16.29 4.17
N ASN A 111 4.71 -15.63 5.30
CA ASN A 111 4.60 -16.25 6.62
C ASN A 111 3.80 -15.36 7.56
N SER A 112 3.49 -15.87 8.75
CA SER A 112 2.61 -15.19 9.70
C SER A 112 3.39 -14.27 10.64
N ILE A 113 2.76 -13.19 11.08
CA ILE A 113 3.37 -12.23 12.00
C ILE A 113 3.82 -12.89 13.32
N PRO A 114 3.03 -13.78 13.94
CA PRO A 114 3.50 -14.42 15.19
C PRO A 114 4.80 -15.21 15.03
N GLU A 115 5.10 -15.71 13.84
CA GLU A 115 6.32 -16.49 13.60
C GLU A 115 7.61 -15.69 13.76
N ILE A 116 7.52 -14.35 13.69
CA ILE A 116 8.68 -13.47 13.84
C ILE A 116 9.37 -13.75 15.18
N ALA A 117 8.60 -13.96 16.24
CA ALA A 117 9.15 -14.20 17.58
C ALA A 117 10.06 -15.43 17.67
N ASN A 118 9.92 -16.37 16.74
CA ASN A 118 10.64 -17.66 16.76
C ASN A 118 11.73 -17.77 15.71
N THR A 119 11.93 -16.78 14.88
CA THR A 119 12.98 -16.82 13.85
C THR A 119 14.36 -16.65 14.49
N LYS A 120 15.40 -17.13 13.82
CA LYS A 120 16.78 -17.00 14.30
C LYS A 120 17.42 -15.69 13.82
N LEU A 121 16.87 -15.07 12.76
CA LEU A 121 17.37 -13.78 12.29
C LEU A 121 16.21 -12.99 11.69
N VAL A 122 16.13 -11.71 12.07
CA VAL A 122 15.19 -10.75 11.47
C VAL A 122 16.01 -9.78 10.62
N PHE A 123 15.74 -9.76 9.32
CA PHE A 123 16.35 -8.80 8.39
C PHE A 123 15.32 -7.72 8.09
N ILE A 124 15.55 -6.54 8.63
CA ILE A 124 14.63 -5.40 8.50
C ILE A 124 15.15 -4.48 7.41
N PHE A 125 14.33 -4.22 6.40
CA PHE A 125 14.74 -3.45 5.24
C PHE A 125 13.74 -2.32 4.96
N GLY A 126 14.14 -1.07 5.18
CA GLY A 126 13.30 0.10 4.91
C GLY A 126 11.96 0.05 5.63
N TYR A 127 11.98 -0.35 6.92
CA TYR A 127 10.78 -0.56 7.70
C TYR A 127 10.99 -0.14 9.15
N ASN A 128 10.23 0.86 9.60
CA ASN A 128 10.27 1.33 10.98
C ASN A 128 9.02 0.88 11.73
N GLY A 129 9.08 -0.34 12.26
CA GLY A 129 7.95 -0.95 12.96
C GLY A 129 7.52 -0.19 14.20
N ALA A 130 8.46 0.42 14.90
CA ALA A 130 8.15 1.13 16.15
C ALA A 130 7.15 2.28 15.92
N ASP A 131 7.32 3.00 14.81
CA ASP A 131 6.43 4.13 14.49
C ASP A 131 5.20 3.72 13.68
N SER A 132 5.32 2.66 12.86
CA SER A 132 4.22 2.31 11.94
C SER A 132 3.40 1.10 12.37
N HIS A 133 4.01 0.13 13.07
CA HIS A 133 3.35 -1.12 13.46
C HIS A 133 3.82 -1.59 14.85
N PRO A 134 3.48 -0.88 15.93
CA PRO A 134 4.02 -1.24 17.26
C PRO A 134 3.76 -2.70 17.66
N ALA A 135 2.62 -3.28 17.24
CA ALA A 135 2.31 -4.68 17.56
C ALA A 135 3.27 -5.65 16.88
N VAL A 136 3.70 -5.35 15.64
CA VAL A 136 4.70 -6.15 14.93
C VAL A 136 6.09 -5.90 15.53
N ALA A 137 6.41 -4.65 15.85
CA ALA A 137 7.68 -4.31 16.49
C ALA A 137 7.89 -5.09 17.79
N ARG A 138 6.82 -5.32 18.53
CA ARG A 138 6.88 -6.15 19.75
C ARG A 138 7.39 -7.56 19.43
N LYS A 139 6.95 -8.14 18.30
CA LYS A 139 7.43 -9.47 17.89
C LYS A 139 8.91 -9.47 17.53
N ILE A 140 9.42 -8.36 17.00
CA ILE A 140 10.86 -8.22 16.72
C ILE A 140 11.64 -8.22 18.03
N VAL A 141 11.14 -7.49 19.04
CA VAL A 141 11.77 -7.45 20.36
C VAL A 141 11.74 -8.86 21.00
N GLU A 142 10.60 -9.58 20.88
CA GLU A 142 10.49 -10.96 21.37
C GLU A 142 11.54 -11.86 20.69
N ALA A 143 11.72 -11.74 19.39
CA ALA A 143 12.73 -12.49 18.65
C ALA A 143 14.13 -12.23 19.23
N LYS A 144 14.46 -10.96 19.45
CA LYS A 144 15.76 -10.58 20.05
C LYS A 144 15.92 -11.21 21.43
N GLN A 145 14.90 -11.14 22.27
CA GLN A 145 14.93 -11.76 23.60
C GLN A 145 15.10 -13.27 23.54
N ASN A 146 14.61 -13.89 22.48
CA ASN A 146 14.74 -15.34 22.24
C ASN A 146 16.08 -15.69 21.56
N GLY A 147 16.98 -14.73 21.40
CA GLY A 147 18.31 -14.97 20.86
C GLY A 147 18.50 -14.72 19.37
N ALA A 148 17.49 -14.18 18.70
CA ALA A 148 17.61 -13.88 17.27
C ALA A 148 18.58 -12.73 17.04
N LYS A 149 19.28 -12.76 15.91
CA LYS A 149 20.07 -11.62 15.44
C LYS A 149 19.16 -10.70 14.65
N ILE A 150 19.49 -9.40 14.65
CA ILE A 150 18.72 -8.41 13.91
C ILE A 150 19.69 -7.64 13.01
N ILE A 151 19.36 -7.59 11.71
CA ILE A 151 20.06 -6.76 10.72
C ILE A 151 19.07 -5.70 10.25
N VAL A 152 19.48 -4.43 10.25
CA VAL A 152 18.65 -3.33 9.78
C VAL A 152 19.34 -2.64 8.61
N THR A 153 18.60 -2.43 7.52
CA THR A 153 19.03 -1.61 6.39
C THR A 153 18.09 -0.42 6.29
N ASP A 154 18.59 0.76 6.64
CA ASP A 154 17.78 1.98 6.69
C ASP A 154 18.71 3.19 6.72
N PRO A 155 18.42 4.28 5.98
CA PRO A 155 19.29 5.47 6.06
C PRO A 155 19.22 6.19 7.40
N ARG A 156 18.25 5.87 8.24
CA ARG A 156 18.01 6.54 9.50
C ARG A 156 18.24 5.56 10.67
N VAL A 157 18.76 6.05 11.78
CA VAL A 157 18.87 5.22 13.00
C VAL A 157 17.47 5.12 13.61
N ILE A 158 16.73 4.10 13.19
CA ILE A 158 15.38 3.80 13.70
C ILE A 158 15.48 3.01 15.00
N GLU A 159 14.36 2.84 15.68
CA GLU A 159 14.38 2.14 16.98
C GLU A 159 14.93 0.71 16.86
N ALA A 160 14.57 0.00 15.79
CA ALA A 160 15.13 -1.34 15.57
C ALA A 160 16.64 -1.32 15.36
N ALA A 161 17.18 -0.24 14.76
CA ALA A 161 18.64 -0.12 14.56
C ALA A 161 19.39 0.01 15.88
N ARG A 162 18.72 0.56 16.91
CA ARG A 162 19.35 0.72 18.23
C ARG A 162 19.58 -0.62 18.94
N ILE A 163 18.78 -1.64 18.59
CA ILE A 163 18.92 -2.98 19.17
C ILE A 163 19.51 -3.99 18.17
N ALA A 164 19.84 -3.54 16.97
CA ALA A 164 20.35 -4.42 15.91
C ALA A 164 21.78 -4.88 16.19
N ASP A 165 22.11 -6.07 15.72
CA ASP A 165 23.48 -6.56 15.70
C ASP A 165 24.28 -5.90 14.58
N ILE A 166 23.60 -5.59 13.46
CA ILE A 166 24.21 -4.91 12.31
C ILE A 166 23.24 -3.85 11.79
N HIS A 167 23.71 -2.62 11.60
CA HIS A 167 22.96 -1.58 10.93
C HIS A 167 23.71 -1.14 9.67
N LEU A 168 23.14 -1.45 8.51
CA LEU A 168 23.63 -0.94 7.23
C LEU A 168 22.93 0.38 6.99
N GLN A 169 23.57 1.48 7.40
CA GLN A 169 23.01 2.82 7.26
C GLN A 169 23.30 3.34 5.85
N ILE A 170 22.53 2.88 4.90
CA ILE A 170 22.73 3.14 3.47
C ILE A 170 22.35 4.57 3.08
N LYS A 171 22.88 5.03 1.98
CA LYS A 171 22.44 6.27 1.35
C LYS A 171 21.04 6.03 0.73
N GLY A 172 20.15 7.02 0.83
CA GLY A 172 18.81 6.92 0.26
C GLY A 172 18.85 6.62 -1.25
N GLY A 173 17.98 5.73 -1.70
CA GLY A 173 17.89 5.38 -3.12
C GLY A 173 18.82 4.27 -3.58
N THR A 174 19.58 3.64 -2.66
CA THR A 174 20.56 2.62 -3.02
C THR A 174 20.13 1.19 -2.66
N ASN A 175 18.83 0.98 -2.50
CA ASN A 175 18.28 -0.32 -2.08
C ASN A 175 18.76 -1.49 -2.94
N LEU A 176 18.66 -1.35 -4.27
CA LEU A 176 19.02 -2.44 -5.17
C LEU A 176 20.52 -2.72 -5.13
N LEU A 177 21.31 -1.65 -4.98
CA LEU A 177 22.77 -1.77 -4.90
C LEU A 177 23.18 -2.63 -3.69
N VAL A 178 22.65 -2.32 -2.51
CA VAL A 178 23.02 -3.10 -1.32
C VAL A 178 22.56 -4.55 -1.44
N LEU A 179 21.38 -4.81 -2.00
CA LEU A 179 20.88 -6.18 -2.15
C LEU A 179 21.74 -6.97 -3.13
N ASN A 180 22.06 -6.41 -4.29
CA ASN A 180 22.93 -7.09 -5.25
C ASN A 180 24.28 -7.39 -4.62
N THR A 181 24.79 -6.49 -3.78
CA THR A 181 26.07 -6.67 -3.09
C THR A 181 26.00 -7.80 -2.06
N LEU A 182 24.94 -7.85 -1.25
CA LEU A 182 24.77 -8.95 -0.29
C LEU A 182 24.67 -10.29 -1.03
N CYS A 183 23.93 -10.33 -2.13
CA CYS A 183 23.79 -11.54 -2.94
C CYS A 183 25.14 -11.95 -3.55
N HIS A 184 25.95 -10.97 -4.00
CA HIS A 184 27.31 -11.24 -4.51
C HIS A 184 28.13 -11.98 -3.46
N VAL A 185 28.12 -11.50 -2.21
CA VAL A 185 28.90 -12.13 -1.13
C VAL A 185 28.41 -13.56 -0.88
N ILE A 186 27.11 -13.74 -0.76
CA ILE A 186 26.53 -15.08 -0.47
C ILE A 186 26.90 -16.07 -1.57
N ILE A 187 26.78 -15.68 -2.81
CA ILE A 187 27.08 -16.56 -3.96
C ILE A 187 28.58 -16.91 -3.99
N ASN A 188 29.44 -15.88 -3.91
CA ASN A 188 30.88 -16.09 -4.10
C ASN A 188 31.57 -16.75 -2.89
N GLU A 189 30.93 -16.72 -1.72
CA GLU A 189 31.47 -17.43 -0.54
C GLU A 189 30.84 -18.81 -0.36
N GLY A 190 30.04 -19.27 -1.34
CA GLY A 190 29.47 -20.62 -1.29
C GLY A 190 28.43 -20.80 -0.21
N LEU A 191 27.66 -19.78 0.11
CA LEU A 191 26.68 -19.80 1.20
C LEU A 191 25.25 -20.03 0.72
N CYS A 192 25.06 -20.34 -0.55
CA CYS A 192 23.74 -20.60 -1.12
C CYS A 192 23.18 -21.96 -0.67
N ASP A 193 21.86 -22.06 -0.60
CA ASP A 193 21.18 -23.35 -0.46
C ASP A 193 21.03 -23.95 -1.86
N GLU A 194 22.06 -24.69 -2.29
CA GLU A 194 22.13 -25.24 -3.64
C GLU A 194 20.98 -26.19 -3.96
N GLU A 195 20.55 -26.97 -2.98
CA GLU A 195 19.45 -27.92 -3.16
C GLU A 195 18.13 -27.18 -3.42
N PHE A 196 17.86 -26.14 -2.63
CA PHE A 196 16.64 -25.33 -2.83
C PHE A 196 16.66 -24.66 -4.20
N ILE A 197 17.79 -24.07 -4.57
CA ILE A 197 17.91 -23.40 -5.89
C ILE A 197 17.63 -24.41 -7.01
N ALA A 198 18.24 -25.57 -6.96
CA ALA A 198 18.13 -26.58 -8.03
C ALA A 198 16.72 -27.17 -8.14
N SER A 199 16.04 -27.41 -7.01
CA SER A 199 14.75 -28.11 -7.00
C SER A 199 13.54 -27.17 -7.04
N ARG A 200 13.69 -25.91 -6.61
CA ARG A 200 12.55 -25.03 -6.38
C ARG A 200 12.52 -23.77 -7.25
N THR A 201 13.59 -23.52 -8.02
CA THR A 201 13.72 -22.24 -8.73
C THR A 201 14.20 -22.40 -10.16
N LYS A 202 14.17 -21.31 -10.89
CA LYS A 202 14.75 -21.20 -12.24
C LYS A 202 15.40 -19.84 -12.44
N ASN A 203 16.28 -19.75 -13.45
CA ASN A 203 16.97 -18.53 -13.88
C ASN A 203 18.04 -18.03 -12.91
N PHE A 204 18.55 -18.91 -12.03
CA PHE A 204 19.58 -18.52 -11.07
C PHE A 204 20.89 -18.09 -11.75
N GLU A 205 21.31 -18.79 -12.83
CA GLU A 205 22.62 -18.53 -13.45
C GLU A 205 22.73 -17.09 -13.97
N ALA A 206 21.65 -16.55 -14.57
CA ALA A 206 21.66 -15.17 -15.05
C ALA A 206 21.83 -14.18 -13.91
N PHE A 207 21.18 -14.44 -12.77
CA PHE A 207 21.32 -13.59 -11.59
C PHE A 207 22.73 -13.67 -11.01
N LYS A 208 23.28 -14.88 -10.92
CA LYS A 208 24.65 -15.12 -10.43
C LYS A 208 25.66 -14.31 -11.27
N GLU A 209 25.50 -14.33 -12.59
CA GLU A 209 26.36 -13.56 -13.48
C GLU A 209 26.19 -12.05 -13.25
N LEU A 210 24.95 -11.57 -13.15
CA LEU A 210 24.68 -10.15 -12.95
C LEU A 210 25.38 -9.59 -11.72
N VAL A 211 25.32 -10.29 -10.59
CA VAL A 211 25.82 -9.74 -9.34
C VAL A 211 27.35 -9.79 -9.21
N GLN A 212 28.06 -10.39 -10.17
CA GLN A 212 29.52 -10.49 -10.06
C GLN A 212 30.21 -9.11 -9.98
N LYS A 213 29.67 -8.10 -10.62
CA LYS A 213 30.25 -6.76 -10.57
C LYS A 213 29.94 -6.00 -9.27
N TYR A 214 28.96 -6.47 -8.50
CA TYR A 214 28.53 -5.78 -7.27
C TYR A 214 29.34 -6.24 -6.06
N THR A 215 30.66 -6.04 -6.13
CA THR A 215 31.54 -6.36 -4.99
C THR A 215 31.30 -5.36 -3.86
N PRO A 216 31.53 -5.73 -2.59
CA PRO A 216 31.45 -4.76 -1.50
C PRO A 216 32.34 -3.53 -1.70
N GLU A 217 33.53 -3.73 -2.29
CA GLU A 217 34.44 -2.61 -2.58
C GLU A 217 33.89 -1.65 -3.61
N TYR A 218 33.24 -2.17 -4.65
CA TYR A 218 32.54 -1.35 -5.64
C TYR A 218 31.40 -0.54 -5.00
N ALA A 219 30.63 -1.20 -4.12
CA ALA A 219 29.44 -0.61 -3.53
C ALA A 219 29.74 0.39 -2.40
N GLU A 220 30.84 0.20 -1.67
CA GLU A 220 31.15 0.97 -0.46
C GLU A 220 31.05 2.49 -0.66
N PRO A 221 31.70 3.10 -1.66
CA PRO A 221 31.61 4.56 -1.79
C PRO A 221 30.23 5.04 -2.23
N LEU A 222 29.46 4.21 -2.91
CA LEU A 222 28.12 4.57 -3.36
C LEU A 222 27.07 4.41 -2.26
N LEU A 223 27.23 3.40 -1.40
CA LEU A 223 26.34 3.14 -0.28
C LEU A 223 26.68 3.93 0.96
N GLU A 224 27.95 4.33 1.09
CA GLU A 224 28.50 4.94 2.30
C GLU A 224 28.43 3.98 3.49
N VAL A 225 28.67 2.69 3.23
CA VAL A 225 28.69 1.61 4.23
C VAL A 225 29.96 0.80 4.04
N PRO A 226 30.70 0.50 5.12
CA PRO A 226 31.95 -0.25 4.98
C PRO A 226 31.76 -1.61 4.32
N ALA A 227 32.67 -1.97 3.41
CA ALA A 227 32.62 -3.25 2.70
C ALA A 227 32.55 -4.44 3.64
N GLU A 228 33.34 -4.43 4.70
CA GLU A 228 33.37 -5.54 5.65
C GLU A 228 32.05 -5.69 6.42
N LEU A 229 31.36 -4.58 6.70
CA LEU A 229 30.06 -4.64 7.37
C LEU A 229 29.02 -5.30 6.45
N MET A 230 29.08 -5.03 5.14
CA MET A 230 28.22 -5.71 4.15
C MET A 230 28.50 -7.20 4.11
N ARG A 231 29.78 -7.59 4.14
CA ARG A 231 30.15 -9.02 4.19
C ARG A 231 29.60 -9.68 5.44
N GLN A 232 29.75 -9.02 6.59
CA GLN A 232 29.25 -9.54 7.85
C GLN A 232 27.73 -9.75 7.78
N ALA A 233 26.98 -8.78 7.26
CA ALA A 233 25.53 -8.88 7.14
C ALA A 233 25.13 -10.04 6.23
N ALA A 234 25.78 -10.17 5.08
CA ALA A 234 25.52 -11.25 4.14
C ALA A 234 25.76 -12.63 4.77
N ARG A 235 26.90 -12.77 5.46
CA ARG A 235 27.26 -14.02 6.12
C ARG A 235 26.28 -14.41 7.22
N GLU A 236 25.90 -13.44 8.06
CA GLU A 236 24.96 -13.68 9.15
C GLU A 236 23.59 -14.12 8.60
N TYR A 237 23.10 -13.42 7.57
CA TYR A 237 21.82 -13.78 6.98
C TYR A 237 21.85 -15.17 6.37
N ALA A 238 22.88 -15.47 5.58
CA ALA A 238 22.96 -16.76 4.87
C ALA A 238 23.18 -17.94 5.79
N LYS A 239 23.90 -17.76 6.91
CA LYS A 239 24.22 -18.83 7.85
C LYS A 239 23.12 -19.08 8.88
N ALA A 240 22.17 -18.18 9.02
CA ALA A 240 21.09 -18.33 10.00
C ALA A 240 20.24 -19.57 9.66
N GLU A 241 19.89 -20.33 10.68
CA GLU A 241 19.03 -21.52 10.50
C GLU A 241 17.69 -21.14 9.87
N THR A 242 17.11 -20.02 10.33
CA THR A 242 15.91 -19.43 9.72
C THR A 242 16.08 -17.90 9.71
N ALA A 243 15.54 -17.27 8.68
CA ALA A 243 15.57 -15.81 8.59
C ALA A 243 14.26 -15.30 7.98
N MET A 244 13.74 -14.21 8.53
CA MET A 244 12.57 -13.54 8.01
C MET A 244 12.97 -12.14 7.54
N ILE A 245 12.59 -11.81 6.31
CA ILE A 245 12.78 -10.47 5.75
C ILE A 245 11.51 -9.67 6.01
N LEU A 246 11.62 -8.58 6.79
CA LEU A 246 10.50 -7.66 7.03
C LEU A 246 10.82 -6.36 6.31
N TYR A 247 9.94 -5.92 5.42
CA TYR A 247 10.19 -4.67 4.71
C TYR A 247 8.94 -3.80 4.61
N GLY A 248 9.17 -2.52 4.41
CA GLY A 248 8.09 -1.54 4.35
C GLY A 248 8.24 -0.61 3.16
N MET A 249 7.68 0.59 3.30
CA MET A 249 7.66 1.56 2.20
C MET A 249 9.04 2.14 1.90
N GLY A 250 10.02 1.97 2.77
CA GLY A 250 11.41 2.31 2.46
C GLY A 250 11.98 1.48 1.31
N VAL A 251 11.31 0.37 0.96
CA VAL A 251 11.62 -0.45 -0.22
C VAL A 251 10.76 -0.04 -1.42
N THR A 252 9.47 0.23 -1.18
CA THR A 252 8.49 0.28 -2.27
C THR A 252 8.25 1.67 -2.83
N GLN A 253 8.78 2.72 -2.23
CA GLN A 253 8.55 4.09 -2.72
C GLN A 253 9.79 4.65 -3.43
N PHE A 254 10.33 3.87 -4.37
CA PHE A 254 11.50 4.23 -5.15
C PHE A 254 11.30 3.87 -6.62
N ARG A 255 12.13 4.47 -7.48
CA ARG A 255 12.09 4.24 -8.93
C ARG A 255 12.21 2.77 -9.30
N GLN A 256 13.10 2.03 -8.64
CA GLN A 256 13.32 0.60 -8.89
C GLN A 256 12.64 -0.30 -7.87
N ALA A 257 11.53 0.13 -7.27
CA ALA A 257 10.91 -0.62 -6.18
C ALA A 257 10.54 -2.06 -6.56
N VAL A 258 10.01 -2.28 -7.76
CA VAL A 258 9.66 -3.64 -8.21
C VAL A 258 10.91 -4.52 -8.29
N ASP A 259 12.01 -3.98 -8.83
CA ASP A 259 13.27 -4.71 -8.92
C ASP A 259 13.84 -5.02 -7.53
N VAL A 260 13.70 -4.09 -6.58
CA VAL A 260 14.15 -4.31 -5.21
C VAL A 260 13.36 -5.47 -4.58
N VAL A 261 12.03 -5.48 -4.76
CA VAL A 261 11.19 -6.57 -4.22
C VAL A 261 11.58 -7.92 -4.85
N LYS A 262 11.80 -7.94 -6.18
CA LYS A 262 12.27 -9.16 -6.87
C LYS A 262 13.61 -9.62 -6.32
N THR A 263 14.51 -8.70 -6.00
CA THR A 263 15.83 -9.06 -5.47
C THR A 263 15.77 -9.51 -4.01
N LEU A 264 14.83 -8.97 -3.22
CA LEU A 264 14.55 -9.52 -1.89
C LEU A 264 14.05 -10.97 -2.01
N ALA A 265 13.21 -11.26 -3.02
CA ALA A 265 12.76 -12.62 -3.28
C ALA A 265 13.95 -13.51 -3.71
N ASN A 266 14.86 -12.98 -4.54
CA ASN A 266 16.08 -13.71 -4.90
C ASN A 266 16.88 -14.08 -3.64
N LEU A 267 17.05 -13.12 -2.74
CA LEU A 267 17.79 -13.33 -1.49
C LEU A 267 17.16 -14.44 -0.66
N ALA A 268 15.84 -14.44 -0.52
CA ALA A 268 15.12 -15.45 0.24
C ALA A 268 15.24 -16.83 -0.45
N MET A 269 15.09 -16.89 -1.77
CA MET A 269 15.19 -18.14 -2.53
C MET A 269 16.58 -18.76 -2.46
N MET A 270 17.62 -17.93 -2.62
CA MET A 270 18.98 -18.49 -2.69
C MET A 270 19.49 -19.01 -1.36
N THR A 271 18.82 -18.68 -0.27
CA THR A 271 19.17 -19.16 1.06
C THR A 271 18.14 -20.14 1.63
N GLY A 272 17.14 -20.53 0.83
CA GLY A 272 16.13 -21.51 1.24
C GLY A 272 15.17 -20.98 2.31
N ASN A 273 15.01 -19.67 2.45
CA ASN A 273 14.19 -19.06 3.49
C ASN A 273 12.76 -18.81 3.03
N LEU A 274 12.14 -19.87 2.49
CA LEU A 274 10.73 -19.82 2.03
C LEU A 274 10.10 -21.19 2.21
N GLY A 275 8.82 -21.22 2.54
CA GLY A 275 8.05 -22.46 2.60
C GLY A 275 8.24 -23.27 3.86
N LYS A 276 8.76 -22.67 4.93
CA LYS A 276 8.92 -23.33 6.22
C LYS A 276 8.73 -22.33 7.36
N PRO A 277 8.47 -22.83 8.58
CA PRO A 277 8.20 -21.91 9.71
C PRO A 277 9.33 -20.92 9.97
N SER A 278 8.96 -19.71 10.33
CA SER A 278 9.86 -18.63 10.76
C SER A 278 10.92 -18.26 9.73
N THR A 279 10.54 -18.35 8.47
CA THR A 279 11.30 -17.84 7.32
C THR A 279 10.41 -16.87 6.56
N GLY A 280 10.83 -16.47 5.38
CA GLY A 280 9.93 -15.80 4.45
C GLY A 280 10.29 -14.38 4.08
N ILE A 281 9.47 -13.85 3.18
CA ILE A 281 9.55 -12.47 2.72
C ILE A 281 8.22 -11.80 3.06
N CYS A 282 8.30 -10.74 3.86
CA CYS A 282 7.16 -10.24 4.60
C CYS A 282 6.98 -8.73 4.45
N PRO A 283 6.28 -8.27 3.39
CA PRO A 283 5.89 -6.86 3.30
C PRO A 283 4.92 -6.50 4.42
N VAL A 284 5.32 -5.62 5.32
CA VAL A 284 4.45 -5.19 6.41
C VAL A 284 3.69 -3.95 5.96
N ARG A 285 2.44 -4.17 5.53
CA ARG A 285 1.63 -3.11 4.93
C ARG A 285 1.14 -2.11 5.96
N GLY A 286 1.00 -0.84 5.54
CA GLY A 286 0.78 0.28 6.47
C GLY A 286 -0.62 0.40 7.04
N GLN A 287 -1.64 0.33 6.20
CA GLN A 287 -3.01 0.58 6.66
C GLN A 287 -3.70 -0.72 7.02
N ASN A 288 -4.75 -0.62 7.85
CA ASN A 288 -5.41 -1.79 8.42
C ASN A 288 -6.03 -2.73 7.37
N ASN A 289 -6.36 -2.25 6.19
CA ASN A 289 -6.97 -3.09 5.16
C ASN A 289 -6.35 -2.93 3.77
N VAL A 290 -5.07 -2.57 3.69
CA VAL A 290 -4.44 -2.45 2.36
C VAL A 290 -4.31 -3.82 1.69
N GLN A 291 -4.08 -4.87 2.48
CA GLN A 291 -4.08 -6.24 1.95
C GLN A 291 -5.46 -6.58 1.40
N GLY A 292 -6.51 -6.30 2.19
CA GLY A 292 -7.88 -6.61 1.79
C GLY A 292 -8.35 -5.85 0.54
N ALA A 293 -7.99 -4.59 0.42
CA ALA A 293 -8.35 -3.82 -0.78
C ALA A 293 -7.70 -4.41 -2.03
N CYS A 294 -6.43 -4.86 -1.91
CA CYS A 294 -5.77 -5.59 -3.00
C CYS A 294 -6.49 -6.91 -3.29
N ASP A 295 -6.82 -7.66 -2.22
CA ASP A 295 -7.51 -8.95 -2.35
C ASP A 295 -8.85 -8.81 -3.08
N MET A 296 -9.52 -7.67 -2.88
CA MET A 296 -10.83 -7.41 -3.50
C MET A 296 -10.75 -6.87 -4.93
N GLY A 297 -9.55 -6.78 -5.48
CA GLY A 297 -9.40 -6.40 -6.88
C GLY A 297 -9.47 -4.89 -7.15
N VAL A 298 -9.23 -4.05 -6.13
CA VAL A 298 -9.15 -2.61 -6.36
C VAL A 298 -7.74 -2.32 -6.90
N LEU A 299 -7.45 -2.95 -8.03
CA LEU A 299 -6.16 -2.90 -8.73
C LEU A 299 -6.46 -2.97 -10.23
N PRO A 300 -5.97 -2.04 -11.05
CA PRO A 300 -6.37 -1.99 -12.46
C PRO A 300 -6.22 -3.29 -13.26
N PRO A 301 -5.15 -4.10 -13.08
CA PRO A 301 -4.99 -5.30 -13.92
C PRO A 301 -5.62 -6.57 -13.33
N LEU A 302 -6.25 -6.50 -12.14
CA LEU A 302 -6.64 -7.71 -11.41
C LEU A 302 -8.07 -7.62 -10.86
N PHE A 303 -8.86 -8.65 -11.14
CA PHE A 303 -10.14 -8.90 -10.47
C PHE A 303 -9.88 -9.38 -9.03
N PRO A 304 -10.94 -9.46 -8.20
CA PRO A 304 -10.79 -10.03 -6.85
C PRO A 304 -10.08 -11.38 -6.88
N GLY A 305 -9.26 -11.64 -5.86
CA GLY A 305 -8.48 -12.87 -5.77
C GLY A 305 -7.28 -12.89 -6.70
N TYR A 306 -6.81 -11.73 -7.14
CA TYR A 306 -5.63 -11.58 -7.99
C TYR A 306 -5.77 -12.27 -9.35
N GLN A 307 -6.99 -12.31 -9.87
CA GLN A 307 -7.31 -12.95 -11.16
C GLN A 307 -7.15 -11.94 -12.30
N PRO A 308 -6.30 -12.21 -13.31
CA PRO A 308 -5.96 -11.19 -14.33
C PRO A 308 -7.16 -10.77 -15.19
N VAL A 309 -7.33 -9.47 -15.40
CA VAL A 309 -8.36 -8.96 -16.32
C VAL A 309 -8.06 -9.37 -17.77
N ALA A 310 -6.80 -9.59 -18.10
CA ALA A 310 -6.39 -10.01 -19.45
C ALA A 310 -6.82 -11.44 -19.79
N ASP A 311 -7.14 -12.26 -18.79
CA ASP A 311 -7.53 -13.66 -19.01
C ASP A 311 -9.02 -13.73 -19.42
N GLU A 312 -9.28 -14.20 -20.63
CA GLU A 312 -10.63 -14.28 -21.17
C GLU A 312 -11.55 -15.16 -20.32
N ASN A 313 -11.04 -16.29 -19.81
CA ASN A 313 -11.85 -17.19 -18.98
C ASN A 313 -12.23 -16.55 -17.66
N VAL A 314 -11.32 -15.78 -17.08
CA VAL A 314 -11.60 -15.03 -15.85
C VAL A 314 -12.67 -13.97 -16.13
N ARG A 315 -12.55 -13.22 -17.23
CA ARG A 315 -13.55 -12.21 -17.60
C ARG A 315 -14.94 -12.84 -17.78
N LYS A 316 -15.00 -14.00 -18.45
CA LYS A 316 -16.28 -14.70 -18.66
C LYS A 316 -16.92 -15.10 -17.33
N LYS A 317 -16.13 -15.61 -16.40
CA LYS A 317 -16.60 -16.00 -15.07
C LYS A 317 -17.24 -14.80 -14.34
N PHE A 318 -16.54 -13.69 -14.30
CA PHE A 318 -17.03 -12.49 -13.62
C PHE A 318 -18.21 -11.85 -14.36
N ALA A 319 -18.17 -11.79 -15.69
CA ALA A 319 -19.28 -11.25 -16.49
C ALA A 319 -20.56 -12.03 -16.25
N GLU A 320 -20.47 -13.36 -16.24
CA GLU A 320 -21.62 -14.24 -15.99
C GLU A 320 -22.19 -14.01 -14.59
N ALA A 321 -21.31 -13.99 -13.59
CA ALA A 321 -21.73 -13.80 -12.19
C ALA A 321 -22.37 -12.42 -11.97
N TRP A 322 -21.87 -11.41 -12.66
CA TRP A 322 -22.35 -10.02 -12.50
C TRP A 322 -23.50 -9.69 -13.46
N GLY A 323 -23.87 -10.61 -14.35
CA GLY A 323 -24.97 -10.42 -15.28
C GLY A 323 -24.73 -9.33 -16.31
N VAL A 324 -23.47 -9.18 -16.76
CA VAL A 324 -23.12 -8.24 -17.82
C VAL A 324 -22.64 -8.99 -19.05
N LYS A 325 -22.79 -8.37 -20.22
CA LYS A 325 -22.47 -9.00 -21.49
C LYS A 325 -20.96 -9.26 -21.64
N SER A 326 -20.14 -8.33 -21.20
CA SER A 326 -18.68 -8.43 -21.31
C SER A 326 -18.00 -7.49 -20.31
N LEU A 327 -16.71 -7.75 -20.08
CA LEU A 327 -15.86 -6.91 -19.23
C LEU A 327 -14.58 -6.59 -19.99
N SER A 328 -14.01 -5.42 -19.72
CA SER A 328 -12.76 -4.99 -20.37
C SER A 328 -11.60 -5.90 -20.00
N GLY A 329 -10.78 -6.25 -20.99
CA GLY A 329 -9.53 -6.99 -20.79
C GLY A 329 -8.31 -6.10 -20.71
N GLU A 330 -8.49 -4.79 -20.86
CA GLU A 330 -7.39 -3.80 -20.80
C GLU A 330 -7.16 -3.38 -19.35
N ALA A 331 -5.92 -3.36 -18.93
CA ALA A 331 -5.57 -2.84 -17.59
C ALA A 331 -5.93 -1.35 -17.53
N GLY A 332 -6.56 -0.94 -16.45
CA GLY A 332 -6.96 0.45 -16.29
C GLY A 332 -5.81 1.37 -15.89
N ASN A 333 -6.15 2.64 -15.74
CA ASN A 333 -5.21 3.67 -15.28
C ASN A 333 -4.87 3.45 -13.81
N VAL A 334 -3.66 3.84 -13.41
CA VAL A 334 -3.23 3.83 -12.00
C VAL A 334 -3.42 5.22 -11.40
N VAL A 335 -3.73 5.28 -10.12
CA VAL A 335 -4.08 6.56 -9.49
C VAL A 335 -2.92 7.57 -9.55
N THR A 336 -1.68 7.11 -9.49
CA THR A 336 -0.52 8.01 -9.55
C THR A 336 -0.34 8.69 -10.91
N ARG A 337 -1.02 8.19 -11.95
CA ARG A 337 -0.97 8.81 -13.27
C ARG A 337 -2.18 9.69 -13.57
N MET A 338 -3.01 9.93 -12.56
CA MET A 338 -4.20 10.78 -12.75
C MET A 338 -3.88 12.20 -13.24
N PRO A 339 -2.85 12.88 -12.68
CA PRO A 339 -2.57 14.23 -13.19
C PRO A 339 -2.27 14.25 -14.70
N GLU A 340 -1.45 13.31 -15.17
CA GLU A 340 -1.13 13.21 -16.60
C GLU A 340 -2.38 12.88 -17.42
N ARG A 341 -3.21 11.95 -16.93
CA ARG A 341 -4.42 11.53 -17.65
C ARG A 341 -5.49 12.60 -17.74
N VAL A 342 -5.52 13.52 -16.77
CA VAL A 342 -6.49 14.61 -16.78
C VAL A 342 -5.94 15.82 -17.53
N LEU A 343 -4.68 16.19 -17.29
CA LEU A 343 -4.11 17.45 -17.77
C LEU A 343 -3.39 17.35 -19.11
N GLU A 344 -2.71 16.22 -19.37
CA GLU A 344 -1.75 16.11 -20.48
C GLU A 344 -2.15 15.11 -21.56
N GLU A 345 -3.08 14.18 -21.26
CA GLU A 345 -3.48 13.15 -22.22
C GLU A 345 -4.19 13.76 -23.42
N LYS A 346 -3.68 13.45 -24.58
CA LYS A 346 -4.20 13.97 -25.87
C LYS A 346 -5.19 13.03 -26.53
N ASP A 347 -5.15 11.76 -26.17
CA ASP A 347 -6.11 10.78 -26.70
C ASP A 347 -7.41 10.91 -25.89
N GLU A 348 -8.43 11.45 -26.53
CA GLU A 348 -9.73 11.71 -25.89
C GLU A 348 -10.35 10.46 -25.27
N LYS A 349 -10.06 9.27 -25.80
CA LYS A 349 -10.57 8.00 -25.28
C LYS A 349 -9.89 7.58 -23.97
N ARG A 350 -8.69 8.09 -23.72
CA ARG A 350 -7.90 7.77 -22.53
C ARG A 350 -7.90 8.90 -21.50
N LYS A 351 -8.38 10.08 -21.88
CA LYS A 351 -8.39 11.25 -21.00
C LYS A 351 -9.46 11.05 -19.91
N ILE A 352 -9.07 11.26 -18.65
CA ILE A 352 -9.99 11.11 -17.53
C ILE A 352 -10.66 12.44 -17.24
N ARG A 353 -11.98 12.41 -17.05
CA ARG A 353 -12.84 13.59 -16.86
C ARG A 353 -13.52 13.59 -15.50
N ALA A 354 -13.70 12.41 -14.90
CA ALA A 354 -14.42 12.30 -13.63
C ALA A 354 -13.68 11.38 -12.65
N PHE A 355 -13.82 11.69 -11.37
CA PHE A 355 -13.09 10.97 -10.31
C PHE A 355 -14.06 10.68 -9.15
N TYR A 356 -14.19 9.40 -8.78
CA TYR A 356 -15.00 8.97 -7.64
C TYR A 356 -14.05 8.43 -6.55
N ILE A 357 -14.01 9.10 -5.41
CA ILE A 357 -13.04 8.81 -4.35
C ILE A 357 -13.78 8.32 -3.10
N MET A 358 -13.48 7.09 -2.67
CA MET A 358 -14.06 6.51 -1.46
C MET A 358 -12.98 6.38 -0.39
N GLY A 359 -13.10 7.14 0.70
CA GLY A 359 -12.26 6.99 1.89
C GLY A 359 -10.78 7.25 1.68
N GLU A 360 -10.45 8.17 0.77
CA GLU A 360 -9.07 8.55 0.45
C GLU A 360 -8.98 10.08 0.37
N ASP A 361 -7.75 10.61 0.42
CA ASP A 361 -7.55 12.06 0.36
C ASP A 361 -6.35 12.40 -0.53
N PRO A 362 -6.46 12.13 -1.86
CA PRO A 362 -5.32 12.36 -2.76
C PRO A 362 -4.83 13.81 -2.81
N ALA A 363 -5.69 14.80 -2.57
CA ALA A 363 -5.25 16.21 -2.52
C ALA A 363 -4.36 16.50 -1.32
N GLN A 364 -4.21 15.55 -0.41
CA GLN A 364 -3.30 15.62 0.74
C GLN A 364 -2.15 14.62 0.61
N SER A 365 -2.42 13.41 0.09
CA SER A 365 -1.50 12.28 0.21
C SER A 365 -0.68 11.97 -1.05
N ASP A 366 -1.12 12.43 -2.22
CA ASP A 366 -0.44 12.02 -3.46
C ASP A 366 0.81 12.87 -3.70
N PRO A 367 1.81 12.32 -4.39
CA PRO A 367 3.05 13.08 -4.62
C PRO A 367 2.84 14.22 -5.61
N ASP A 368 3.67 15.25 -5.52
CA ASP A 368 3.61 16.45 -6.34
C ASP A 368 2.24 17.12 -6.23
N LEU A 369 1.92 17.58 -5.01
CA LEU A 369 0.62 18.15 -4.69
C LEU A 369 0.23 19.33 -5.59
N ASN A 370 1.20 20.11 -6.06
CA ASN A 370 0.89 21.22 -6.96
C ASN A 370 0.27 20.72 -8.27
N HIS A 371 0.80 19.62 -8.81
CA HIS A 371 0.28 18.98 -10.02
C HIS A 371 -1.09 18.33 -9.74
N VAL A 372 -1.21 17.66 -8.59
CA VAL A 372 -2.45 17.00 -8.17
C VAL A 372 -3.59 18.01 -8.01
N ARG A 373 -3.31 19.17 -7.42
CA ARG A 373 -4.33 20.20 -7.23
C ARG A 373 -4.83 20.74 -8.56
N LYS A 374 -3.91 20.97 -9.52
CA LYS A 374 -4.29 21.38 -10.88
C LYS A 374 -5.19 20.34 -11.54
N MET A 375 -4.87 19.07 -11.34
CA MET A 375 -5.72 17.98 -11.84
C MET A 375 -7.14 18.09 -11.28
N PHE A 376 -7.28 18.25 -9.96
CA PHE A 376 -8.60 18.39 -9.34
C PHE A 376 -9.38 19.55 -9.92
N GLU A 377 -8.72 20.68 -10.15
CA GLU A 377 -9.36 21.87 -10.72
C GLU A 377 -9.85 21.63 -12.14
N ALA A 378 -9.17 20.79 -12.90
CA ALA A 378 -9.48 20.51 -14.31
C ALA A 378 -10.54 19.42 -14.52
N LEU A 379 -10.87 18.62 -13.49
CA LEU A 379 -11.89 17.58 -13.62
C LEU A 379 -13.26 18.17 -13.95
N GLU A 380 -14.02 17.48 -14.80
CA GLU A 380 -15.39 17.87 -15.11
C GLU A 380 -16.34 17.51 -13.97
N PHE A 381 -16.05 16.41 -13.23
CA PHE A 381 -16.90 15.96 -12.14
C PHE A 381 -16.07 15.17 -11.11
N CYS A 382 -16.30 15.48 -9.84
CA CYS A 382 -15.57 14.83 -8.74
C CYS A 382 -16.52 14.54 -7.59
N VAL A 383 -16.53 13.28 -7.16
CA VAL A 383 -17.32 12.82 -6.00
C VAL A 383 -16.36 12.35 -4.92
N VAL A 384 -16.53 12.87 -3.69
CA VAL A 384 -15.77 12.40 -2.52
C VAL A 384 -16.76 11.79 -1.53
N GLN A 385 -16.54 10.55 -1.19
CA GLN A 385 -17.33 9.79 -0.22
C GLN A 385 -16.44 9.55 0.99
N ASP A 386 -16.71 10.23 2.08
CA ASP A 386 -15.83 10.20 3.25
C ASP A 386 -16.63 10.55 4.51
N ILE A 387 -15.94 10.52 5.64
CA ILE A 387 -16.55 10.84 6.94
C ILE A 387 -16.29 12.29 7.38
N PHE A 388 -15.30 12.95 6.79
CA PHE A 388 -14.93 14.34 7.10
C PHE A 388 -14.78 15.16 5.82
N MET A 389 -14.84 16.47 5.97
CA MET A 389 -14.51 17.42 4.91
C MET A 389 -12.97 17.44 4.77
N ASN A 390 -12.44 16.47 4.01
CA ASN A 390 -11.01 16.35 3.80
C ASN A 390 -10.51 17.33 2.71
N ARG A 391 -9.22 17.30 2.38
CA ARG A 391 -8.65 18.24 1.41
C ARG A 391 -9.22 18.02 0.00
N SER A 392 -9.41 16.77 -0.39
CA SER A 392 -10.00 16.45 -1.70
C SER A 392 -11.45 16.92 -1.81
N ALA A 393 -12.19 16.88 -0.71
CA ALA A 393 -13.59 17.31 -0.68
C ALA A 393 -13.74 18.79 -1.04
N GLN A 394 -12.69 19.59 -0.84
CA GLN A 394 -12.74 21.01 -1.22
C GLN A 394 -12.88 21.20 -2.74
N TYR A 395 -12.48 20.21 -3.52
CA TYR A 395 -12.59 20.24 -4.99
C TYR A 395 -13.80 19.46 -5.50
N ALA A 396 -14.52 18.78 -4.62
CA ALA A 396 -15.62 17.91 -5.04
C ALA A 396 -16.86 18.67 -5.47
N ASP A 397 -17.56 18.10 -6.45
CA ASP A 397 -18.89 18.56 -6.85
C ASP A 397 -19.97 17.97 -5.97
N VAL A 398 -19.74 16.73 -5.48
CA VAL A 398 -20.65 16.05 -4.57
C VAL A 398 -19.84 15.42 -3.43
N ILE A 399 -20.35 15.56 -2.20
CA ILE A 399 -19.74 14.95 -1.02
C ILE A 399 -20.79 14.05 -0.38
N LEU A 400 -20.44 12.77 -0.20
CA LEU A 400 -21.34 11.76 0.29
C LEU A 400 -20.86 11.26 1.66
N PRO A 401 -21.66 11.43 2.74
CA PRO A 401 -21.21 11.08 4.08
C PRO A 401 -21.36 9.58 4.34
N ALA A 402 -20.24 8.95 4.68
CA ALA A 402 -20.19 7.51 4.94
C ALA A 402 -20.03 7.22 6.42
N THR A 403 -20.18 5.92 6.79
CA THR A 403 -19.95 5.45 8.14
C THR A 403 -18.44 5.25 8.38
N SER A 404 -18.03 5.41 9.65
CA SER A 404 -16.65 5.10 10.04
C SER A 404 -16.52 3.61 10.39
N TRP A 405 -15.29 3.17 10.64
CA TRP A 405 -14.97 1.75 10.87
C TRP A 405 -15.72 1.12 12.05
N GLY A 406 -16.11 1.91 13.03
CA GLY A 406 -16.86 1.41 14.19
C GLY A 406 -18.38 1.46 14.03
N GLU A 407 -18.85 1.95 12.91
CA GLU A 407 -20.27 2.20 12.65
C GLU A 407 -20.87 1.22 11.63
N HIS A 408 -20.08 0.24 11.18
CA HIS A 408 -20.54 -0.82 10.28
C HIS A 408 -19.74 -2.10 10.56
N GLU A 409 -19.94 -3.14 9.78
CA GLU A 409 -19.26 -4.42 9.95
C GLU A 409 -18.75 -4.97 8.64
N GLY A 410 -17.90 -5.98 8.72
CA GLY A 410 -17.35 -6.64 7.55
C GLY A 410 -16.09 -7.42 7.87
N VAL A 411 -15.20 -7.54 6.89
CA VAL A 411 -13.88 -8.14 7.10
C VAL A 411 -12.77 -7.20 6.69
N TYR A 412 -11.66 -7.29 7.41
CA TYR A 412 -10.37 -6.70 7.05
C TYR A 412 -9.37 -7.83 6.86
N VAL A 413 -8.30 -7.57 6.13
CA VAL A 413 -7.23 -8.56 5.96
C VAL A 413 -5.90 -7.96 6.41
N CYS A 414 -5.29 -8.62 7.38
CA CYS A 414 -3.99 -8.25 7.91
C CYS A 414 -2.87 -8.48 6.88
N SER A 415 -1.72 -7.85 7.08
CA SER A 415 -0.56 -8.02 6.19
C SER A 415 -0.22 -9.50 5.93
N ASP A 416 -0.39 -10.35 6.95
CA ASP A 416 -0.07 -11.77 6.82
C ASP A 416 -1.20 -12.60 6.23
N ARG A 417 -2.11 -11.97 5.49
CA ARG A 417 -3.24 -12.61 4.79
C ARG A 417 -4.36 -13.08 5.72
N GLY A 418 -4.31 -12.67 6.98
CA GLY A 418 -5.32 -13.06 7.96
C GLY A 418 -6.62 -12.29 7.78
N ILE A 419 -7.66 -12.97 7.37
CA ILE A 419 -9.00 -12.40 7.20
C ILE A 419 -9.67 -12.39 8.58
N GLN A 420 -10.12 -11.20 9.02
CA GLN A 420 -10.68 -11.01 10.36
C GLN A 420 -11.99 -10.24 10.28
N ARG A 421 -12.95 -10.63 11.14
CA ARG A 421 -14.22 -9.91 11.24
C ARG A 421 -14.05 -8.64 12.07
N PHE A 422 -14.70 -7.56 11.67
CA PHE A 422 -14.91 -6.39 12.51
C PHE A 422 -16.41 -6.18 12.66
N ARG A 423 -16.81 -5.67 13.81
CA ARG A 423 -18.20 -5.54 14.20
C ARG A 423 -18.59 -4.08 14.40
N LYS A 424 -19.82 -3.77 14.08
CA LYS A 424 -20.42 -2.48 14.40
C LYS A 424 -20.41 -2.32 15.94
N ALA A 425 -19.88 -1.21 16.41
CA ALA A 425 -19.74 -0.91 17.84
C ALA A 425 -20.65 0.23 18.29
N ILE A 426 -20.93 1.18 17.39
CA ILE A 426 -21.76 2.35 17.73
C ILE A 426 -22.67 2.70 16.55
N GLU A 427 -23.75 3.41 16.84
CA GLU A 427 -24.63 3.93 15.79
C GLU A 427 -24.02 5.22 15.23
N PRO A 428 -24.06 5.40 13.91
CA PRO A 428 -23.56 6.64 13.33
C PRO A 428 -24.48 7.83 13.66
N LYS A 429 -23.90 9.02 13.70
CA LYS A 429 -24.67 10.27 13.83
C LYS A 429 -24.96 10.82 12.43
N GLY A 430 -26.15 11.40 12.30
CA GLY A 430 -26.54 12.05 11.05
C GLY A 430 -27.15 11.07 10.05
N ASP A 431 -27.40 11.60 8.88
CA ASP A 431 -28.00 10.83 7.79
C ASP A 431 -26.87 10.29 6.89
N VAL A 432 -26.15 9.31 7.41
CA VAL A 432 -25.01 8.71 6.72
C VAL A 432 -25.33 7.27 6.31
N LYS A 433 -24.61 6.74 5.34
CA LYS A 433 -24.81 5.37 4.85
C LYS A 433 -23.49 4.60 4.81
N VAL A 434 -23.56 3.29 4.89
CA VAL A 434 -22.40 2.42 4.71
C VAL A 434 -21.90 2.58 3.27
N ASP A 435 -20.59 2.55 3.08
CA ASP A 435 -19.99 2.80 1.76
C ASP A 435 -20.58 1.96 0.64
N PHE A 436 -20.71 0.64 0.83
CA PHE A 436 -21.22 -0.21 -0.24
C PHE A 436 -22.67 0.15 -0.64
N ASP A 437 -23.47 0.57 0.33
CA ASP A 437 -24.87 0.91 0.07
C ASP A 437 -24.98 2.17 -0.81
N ILE A 438 -24.13 3.16 -0.55
CA ILE A 438 -24.07 4.37 -1.38
C ILE A 438 -23.76 3.98 -2.84
N ILE A 439 -22.73 3.16 -3.04
CA ILE A 439 -22.31 2.73 -4.38
C ILE A 439 -23.41 1.96 -5.07
N CYS A 440 -24.07 1.03 -4.34
CA CYS A 440 -25.17 0.25 -4.89
C CYS A 440 -26.33 1.12 -5.35
N GLN A 441 -26.65 2.17 -4.59
CA GLN A 441 -27.73 3.09 -4.96
C GLN A 441 -27.38 3.88 -6.23
N ILE A 442 -26.13 4.35 -6.32
CA ILE A 442 -25.65 5.05 -7.53
C ILE A 442 -25.75 4.11 -8.75
N SER A 443 -25.24 2.89 -8.59
CA SER A 443 -25.25 1.88 -9.66
C SER A 443 -26.67 1.58 -10.15
N THR A 444 -27.57 1.38 -9.20
CA THR A 444 -28.98 1.08 -9.54
C THR A 444 -29.60 2.27 -10.28
N ALA A 445 -29.34 3.50 -9.85
CA ALA A 445 -29.83 4.70 -10.52
C ALA A 445 -29.24 4.86 -11.93
N MET A 446 -28.06 4.32 -12.18
CA MET A 446 -27.42 4.34 -13.51
C MET A 446 -27.93 3.22 -14.43
N GLY A 447 -28.77 2.31 -13.92
CA GLY A 447 -29.35 1.24 -14.73
C GLY A 447 -28.69 -0.13 -14.56
N TYR A 448 -27.72 -0.26 -13.65
CA TYR A 448 -27.14 -1.56 -13.29
C TYR A 448 -27.57 -1.90 -11.86
N PRO A 449 -28.65 -2.68 -11.70
CA PRO A 449 -29.17 -2.98 -10.36
C PRO A 449 -28.14 -3.69 -9.49
N MET A 450 -27.89 -3.16 -8.31
CA MET A 450 -26.97 -3.74 -7.36
C MET A 450 -27.56 -3.51 -5.96
N LYS A 451 -27.83 -4.60 -5.24
CA LYS A 451 -28.41 -4.51 -3.91
C LYS A 451 -28.00 -5.71 -3.08
N TYR A 452 -27.55 -5.46 -1.87
CA TYR A 452 -27.19 -6.49 -0.91
C TYR A 452 -27.88 -6.18 0.43
N LYS A 453 -28.41 -7.19 1.09
CA LYS A 453 -29.06 -7.02 2.39
C LYS A 453 -28.04 -6.67 3.49
N ASN A 454 -26.83 -7.22 3.37
CA ASN A 454 -25.80 -7.08 4.41
C ASN A 454 -24.43 -7.43 3.84
N THR A 455 -23.41 -7.26 4.65
CA THR A 455 -22.03 -7.55 4.24
C THR A 455 -21.80 -9.04 3.99
N LYS A 456 -22.54 -9.91 4.67
CA LYS A 456 -22.41 -11.35 4.46
C LYS A 456 -22.76 -11.75 3.02
N GLU A 457 -23.82 -11.17 2.45
CA GLU A 457 -24.17 -11.45 1.05
C GLU A 457 -23.05 -11.04 0.11
N ILE A 458 -22.41 -9.91 0.38
CA ILE A 458 -21.29 -9.44 -0.44
C ILE A 458 -20.10 -10.40 -0.29
N TRP A 459 -19.76 -10.77 0.94
CA TRP A 459 -18.62 -11.64 1.20
C TRP A 459 -18.85 -13.04 0.59
N ASP A 460 -20.07 -13.55 0.66
CA ASP A 460 -20.40 -14.85 0.05
C ASP A 460 -20.29 -14.79 -1.48
N GLU A 461 -20.64 -13.66 -2.10
CA GLU A 461 -20.41 -13.46 -3.54
C GLU A 461 -18.91 -13.48 -3.85
N VAL A 462 -18.09 -12.76 -3.06
CA VAL A 462 -16.62 -12.78 -3.21
C VAL A 462 -16.11 -14.22 -3.14
N ARG A 463 -16.53 -14.97 -2.11
CA ARG A 463 -16.06 -16.35 -1.91
C ARG A 463 -16.45 -17.26 -3.10
N SER A 464 -17.60 -17.03 -3.68
CA SER A 464 -18.07 -17.84 -4.83
C SER A 464 -17.21 -17.61 -6.09
N LEU A 465 -16.52 -16.45 -6.18
CA LEU A 465 -15.76 -16.07 -7.37
C LEU A 465 -14.25 -16.20 -7.19
N CYS A 466 -13.78 -16.39 -5.93
CA CYS A 466 -12.36 -16.37 -5.61
C CYS A 466 -11.99 -17.66 -4.88
N PRO A 467 -11.40 -18.63 -5.59
CA PRO A 467 -11.05 -19.92 -4.96
C PRO A 467 -10.22 -19.78 -3.70
N SER A 468 -9.34 -18.78 -3.63
CA SER A 468 -8.48 -18.57 -2.45
C SER A 468 -9.26 -18.18 -1.20
N PHE A 469 -10.48 -17.66 -1.34
CA PHE A 469 -11.28 -17.21 -0.20
C PHE A 469 -12.50 -18.11 0.03
N LYS A 470 -12.70 -19.11 -0.81
CA LYS A 470 -13.93 -19.94 -0.80
C LYS A 470 -14.27 -20.49 0.59
N GLY A 471 -13.28 -20.99 1.31
CA GLY A 471 -13.50 -21.61 2.61
C GLY A 471 -13.62 -20.63 3.78
N ALA A 472 -13.31 -19.36 3.58
CA ALA A 472 -13.27 -18.37 4.64
C ALA A 472 -14.66 -17.77 4.89
N THR A 473 -15.57 -18.58 5.38
CA THR A 473 -16.92 -18.13 5.75
C THR A 473 -16.85 -17.20 6.95
N TYR A 474 -17.85 -16.32 7.11
CA TYR A 474 -17.93 -15.48 8.31
C TYR A 474 -17.89 -16.34 9.58
N GLU A 475 -18.59 -17.48 9.56
CA GLU A 475 -18.64 -18.40 10.71
C GLU A 475 -17.25 -18.95 11.05
N LYS A 476 -16.50 -19.38 10.04
CA LYS A 476 -15.13 -19.89 10.24
C LYS A 476 -14.21 -18.80 10.77
N ILE A 477 -14.29 -17.60 10.18
CA ILE A 477 -13.46 -16.47 10.61
C ILE A 477 -13.75 -16.14 12.09
N GLU A 478 -15.02 -16.11 12.47
CA GLU A 478 -15.40 -15.80 13.85
C GLU A 478 -14.92 -16.86 14.83
N LYS A 479 -15.04 -18.14 14.44
CA LYS A 479 -14.62 -19.25 15.28
C LYS A 479 -13.11 -19.26 15.51
N GLN A 480 -12.33 -18.99 14.46
CA GLN A 480 -10.86 -19.02 14.53
C GLN A 480 -10.24 -17.68 14.93
N GLY A 481 -10.98 -16.57 14.78
CA GLY A 481 -10.47 -15.22 15.00
C GLY A 481 -9.76 -14.64 13.78
N SER A 482 -9.14 -15.48 12.97
CA SER A 482 -8.45 -15.09 11.73
C SER A 482 -8.30 -16.32 10.85
N VAL A 483 -8.50 -16.14 9.55
CA VAL A 483 -8.28 -17.21 8.55
C VAL A 483 -7.30 -16.68 7.51
N GLN A 484 -6.15 -17.30 7.40
CA GLN A 484 -5.13 -16.87 6.41
C GLN A 484 -5.39 -17.56 5.07
N TRP A 485 -5.63 -16.74 4.03
CA TRP A 485 -5.85 -17.31 2.70
C TRP A 485 -4.52 -17.83 2.11
N PRO A 486 -4.55 -18.82 1.20
CA PRO A 486 -5.70 -19.52 0.65
C PRO A 486 -6.42 -20.41 1.69
N CYS A 487 -7.74 -20.35 1.66
CA CYS A 487 -8.60 -21.26 2.41
C CYS A 487 -9.67 -21.69 1.39
N ARG A 488 -9.53 -22.91 0.89
CA ARG A 488 -10.26 -23.36 -0.30
C ARG A 488 -11.51 -24.19 0.00
N ASP A 489 -11.64 -24.68 1.23
CA ASP A 489 -12.74 -25.56 1.61
C ASP A 489 -13.45 -25.01 2.84
N GLU A 490 -14.79 -25.06 2.82
CA GLU A 490 -15.59 -24.61 3.96
C GLU A 490 -15.49 -25.58 5.16
N ALA A 491 -15.05 -26.84 4.92
CA ALA A 491 -14.86 -27.81 6.00
C ALA A 491 -13.95 -27.27 7.09
N GLU A 492 -14.25 -27.60 8.34
CA GLU A 492 -13.46 -27.14 9.50
C GLU A 492 -12.01 -27.66 9.49
N THR A 493 -11.74 -28.69 8.71
CA THR A 493 -10.38 -29.22 8.57
C THR A 493 -9.46 -28.27 7.80
N ASP A 494 -10.02 -27.43 6.92
CA ASP A 494 -9.23 -26.39 6.22
C ASP A 494 -9.21 -25.14 7.08
N LYS A 495 -8.12 -24.94 7.80
CA LYS A 495 -7.94 -23.78 8.70
C LYS A 495 -7.22 -22.61 8.04
N GLY A 496 -7.00 -22.70 6.72
CA GLY A 496 -6.25 -21.69 5.99
C GLY A 496 -4.79 -22.06 5.83
N THR A 497 -3.99 -21.11 5.33
CA THR A 497 -2.59 -21.36 4.95
C THR A 497 -1.66 -20.35 5.63
N PRO A 498 -1.20 -20.63 6.85
CA PRO A 498 -0.29 -19.69 7.54
C PRO A 498 1.05 -19.48 6.82
N ILE A 499 1.55 -20.54 6.15
CA ILE A 499 2.83 -20.51 5.45
C ILE A 499 2.60 -20.81 3.98
N LEU A 500 2.98 -19.87 3.11
CA LEU A 500 2.91 -20.07 1.66
C LEU A 500 4.14 -20.81 1.15
N HIS A 501 4.04 -21.36 -0.04
CA HIS A 501 5.17 -21.92 -0.81
C HIS A 501 5.76 -23.20 -0.23
N VAL A 502 5.00 -23.92 0.57
CA VAL A 502 5.42 -25.23 1.05
C VAL A 502 5.40 -26.20 -0.14
N GLY A 503 6.54 -26.76 -0.47
CA GLY A 503 6.67 -27.73 -1.56
C GLY A 503 6.76 -27.14 -2.98
N LYS A 504 5.99 -26.12 -3.29
CA LYS A 504 6.04 -25.46 -4.60
C LYS A 504 5.55 -24.03 -4.52
N PHE A 505 5.91 -23.23 -5.52
CA PHE A 505 5.42 -21.85 -5.66
C PHE A 505 4.12 -21.85 -6.46
N THR A 506 3.35 -20.75 -6.37
CA THR A 506 2.07 -20.64 -7.06
C THR A 506 2.23 -20.01 -8.46
N THR A 507 3.37 -20.26 -9.08
CA THR A 507 3.66 -19.91 -10.47
C THR A 507 3.14 -21.03 -11.39
N ALA A 508 3.10 -20.78 -12.69
CA ALA A 508 2.55 -21.74 -13.65
C ALA A 508 3.26 -23.11 -13.62
N ASP A 509 4.59 -23.10 -13.45
CA ASP A 509 5.39 -24.34 -13.41
C ASP A 509 5.77 -24.77 -11.98
N GLY A 510 5.30 -24.05 -10.98
CA GLY A 510 5.60 -24.37 -9.58
C GLY A 510 6.97 -23.91 -9.08
N LEU A 511 7.72 -23.21 -9.92
CA LEU A 511 9.09 -22.78 -9.59
C LEU A 511 9.13 -21.28 -9.27
N GLY A 512 9.97 -20.91 -8.30
CA GLY A 512 10.31 -19.53 -8.04
C GLY A 512 11.23 -18.99 -9.16
N VAL A 513 11.10 -17.71 -9.46
CA VAL A 513 11.81 -17.12 -10.60
C VAL A 513 12.82 -16.10 -10.11
N PHE A 514 14.12 -16.32 -10.41
CA PHE A 514 15.14 -15.29 -10.21
C PHE A 514 15.02 -14.25 -11.32
N HIS A 515 15.08 -12.98 -10.92
CA HIS A 515 15.06 -11.86 -11.85
C HIS A 515 16.36 -11.08 -11.75
N THR A 516 16.77 -10.47 -12.85
CA THR A 516 17.99 -9.64 -12.89
C THR A 516 17.60 -8.18 -13.01
N ALA A 517 18.32 -7.31 -12.30
CA ALA A 517 18.15 -5.87 -12.45
C ALA A 517 19.43 -5.17 -12.07
N GLU A 518 19.86 -4.24 -12.90
CA GLU A 518 21.02 -3.40 -12.65
C GLU A 518 20.62 -2.20 -11.81
N TYR A 519 21.47 -1.81 -10.89
CA TYR A 519 21.24 -0.61 -10.09
C TYR A 519 21.26 0.63 -10.97
N ILE A 520 20.27 1.48 -10.79
CA ILE A 520 20.18 2.79 -11.46
C ILE A 520 20.00 3.83 -10.34
N ALA A 521 20.79 4.89 -10.39
CA ALA A 521 20.70 5.96 -9.39
C ALA A 521 19.29 6.57 -9.36
N PRO A 522 18.88 7.12 -8.21
CA PRO A 522 17.57 7.80 -8.13
C PRO A 522 17.44 8.92 -9.17
N GLY A 523 16.20 9.25 -9.54
CA GLY A 523 15.93 10.33 -10.47
C GLY A 523 16.29 11.71 -9.94
N GLU A 524 16.37 11.85 -8.62
CA GLU A 524 16.80 13.08 -7.96
C GLU A 524 18.02 12.74 -7.11
N VAL A 525 19.11 13.41 -7.36
CA VAL A 525 20.35 13.29 -6.56
C VAL A 525 20.78 14.70 -6.16
N GLU A 526 21.61 14.79 -5.15
CA GLU A 526 22.08 16.06 -4.62
C GLU A 526 22.81 16.86 -5.71
N CYS A 527 22.64 18.16 -5.67
CA CYS A 527 23.33 19.10 -6.59
C CYS A 527 23.47 20.45 -5.88
N ASP A 528 24.18 21.38 -6.52
CA ASP A 528 24.44 22.69 -5.90
C ASP A 528 23.17 23.40 -5.44
N GLU A 529 22.10 23.31 -6.22
CA GLU A 529 20.81 23.95 -5.89
C GLU A 529 20.06 23.21 -4.77
N TYR A 530 20.18 21.89 -4.71
CA TYR A 530 19.52 21.02 -3.74
C TYR A 530 20.57 20.11 -3.11
N PRO A 531 21.34 20.62 -2.14
CA PRO A 531 22.50 19.86 -1.64
C PRO A 531 22.20 18.78 -0.62
N TYR A 532 20.97 18.67 -0.15
CA TYR A 532 20.57 17.68 0.85
C TYR A 532 19.67 16.61 0.25
N SER A 533 19.87 15.38 0.71
CA SER A 533 18.97 14.26 0.41
C SER A 533 17.80 14.30 1.41
N LEU A 534 16.57 14.13 0.93
CA LEU A 534 15.39 14.13 1.78
C LEU A 534 14.70 12.76 1.73
N ASN A 535 14.55 12.16 2.89
CA ASN A 535 13.79 10.91 3.05
C ASN A 535 12.52 11.24 3.85
N THR A 536 11.35 10.84 3.33
CA THR A 536 10.11 11.03 4.09
C THR A 536 9.93 9.88 5.07
N VAL A 537 9.37 10.18 6.24
CA VAL A 537 9.23 9.19 7.32
C VAL A 537 7.85 9.21 7.93
N ARG A 538 7.49 8.12 8.61
CA ARG A 538 6.25 8.01 9.37
C ARG A 538 6.45 8.58 10.78
N GLU A 539 5.48 9.34 11.26
CA GLU A 539 5.40 9.78 12.65
C GLU A 539 4.27 9.02 13.34
N VAL A 540 4.49 8.62 14.59
CA VAL A 540 3.55 7.76 15.31
C VAL A 540 2.26 8.49 15.72
N GLY A 541 2.30 9.81 15.84
CA GLY A 541 1.16 10.60 16.32
C GLY A 541 -0.04 10.65 15.38
N HIS A 542 0.18 10.41 14.09
CA HIS A 542 -0.90 10.54 13.12
C HIS A 542 -1.02 9.33 12.21
N TYR A 543 -2.26 9.00 11.84
CA TYR A 543 -2.56 7.89 10.96
C TYR A 543 -2.74 8.38 9.52
N SER A 544 -1.97 7.80 8.62
CA SER A 544 -2.06 8.03 7.18
C SER A 544 -1.97 9.53 6.83
N ALA A 545 -2.95 10.08 6.11
CA ALA A 545 -2.97 11.47 5.66
C ALA A 545 -3.58 12.43 6.68
N ARG A 546 -3.71 12.02 7.95
CA ARG A 546 -4.26 12.82 9.04
C ARG A 546 -5.76 13.11 8.91
N THR A 547 -6.46 12.57 7.92
CA THR A 547 -7.88 12.87 7.73
C THR A 547 -8.71 12.63 8.99
N MET A 548 -8.43 11.54 9.71
CA MET A 548 -9.10 11.25 10.98
C MET A 548 -8.37 11.86 12.17
N THR A 549 -7.10 11.54 12.33
CA THR A 549 -6.33 11.94 13.51
C THR A 549 -6.09 13.45 13.58
N GLY A 550 -6.02 14.13 12.45
CA GLY A 550 -5.89 15.59 12.42
C GLY A 550 -7.13 16.33 12.92
N ASN A 551 -8.26 15.62 13.05
CA ASN A 551 -9.48 16.18 13.64
C ASN A 551 -9.56 15.95 15.16
N SER A 552 -8.64 15.16 15.71
CA SER A 552 -8.56 14.93 17.15
C SER A 552 -7.67 16.01 17.79
N ARG A 553 -8.22 16.78 18.70
CA ARG A 553 -7.46 17.82 19.41
C ARG A 553 -6.24 17.23 20.12
N LEU A 554 -6.45 16.12 20.81
CA LEU A 554 -5.36 15.47 21.56
C LEU A 554 -4.19 15.10 20.66
N LEU A 555 -4.48 14.52 19.51
CA LEU A 555 -3.41 14.09 18.58
C LEU A 555 -2.74 15.28 17.91
N ARG A 556 -3.49 16.34 17.60
CA ARG A 556 -2.91 17.57 17.06
C ARG A 556 -1.93 18.19 18.07
N ASP A 557 -2.31 18.19 19.34
CA ASP A 557 -1.44 18.75 20.38
C ASP A 557 -0.11 17.99 20.49
N LEU A 558 -0.11 16.70 20.10
CA LEU A 558 1.12 15.89 20.11
C LEU A 558 1.97 16.18 18.87
N GLU A 559 1.37 16.19 17.69
CA GLU A 559 2.09 16.24 16.41
C GLU A 559 1.33 17.10 15.40
N ASP A 560 1.38 18.43 15.53
CA ASP A 560 0.65 19.31 14.60
C ASP A 560 1.57 20.03 13.61
N GLU A 561 0.96 20.71 12.67
CA GLU A 561 1.64 21.53 11.66
C GLU A 561 2.23 22.80 12.29
N PRO A 562 3.37 23.29 11.81
CA PRO A 562 4.21 22.60 10.82
C PRO A 562 4.93 21.41 11.45
N GLY A 563 5.18 20.37 10.64
CA GLY A 563 5.87 19.17 11.12
C GLY A 563 7.34 19.45 11.45
N TRP A 564 8.10 18.38 11.65
CA TRP A 564 9.51 18.45 11.96
C TRP A 564 10.34 17.95 10.79
N VAL A 565 11.55 18.48 10.65
CA VAL A 565 12.56 17.94 9.73
C VAL A 565 13.81 17.60 10.56
N ASP A 566 14.22 16.33 10.49
CA ASP A 566 15.47 15.86 11.10
C ASP A 566 16.62 16.39 10.26
N VAL A 567 17.59 17.05 10.93
CA VAL A 567 18.81 17.60 10.30
C VAL A 567 19.99 17.10 11.12
N ASN A 568 21.06 16.63 10.44
CA ASN A 568 22.24 16.17 11.15
C ASN A 568 22.79 17.30 12.06
N VAL A 569 23.30 16.96 13.23
CA VAL A 569 23.74 17.95 14.20
C VAL A 569 24.88 18.82 13.65
N GLU A 570 25.80 18.26 12.85
CA GLU A 570 26.88 19.04 12.25
C GLU A 570 26.39 19.96 11.14
N ASP A 571 25.42 19.47 10.33
CA ASP A 571 24.78 20.31 9.32
C ASP A 571 24.02 21.47 9.96
N ALA A 572 23.32 21.20 11.07
CA ALA A 572 22.61 22.26 11.79
C ALA A 572 23.59 23.34 12.29
N LYS A 573 24.74 22.93 12.80
CA LYS A 573 25.81 23.89 13.23
C LYS A 573 26.30 24.71 12.04
N LYS A 574 26.60 24.06 10.92
CA LYS A 574 27.09 24.75 9.72
C LYS A 574 26.08 25.76 9.19
N LEU A 575 24.80 25.44 9.29
CA LEU A 575 23.71 26.31 8.82
C LEU A 575 23.30 27.36 9.85
N GLY A 576 23.79 27.27 11.08
CA GLY A 576 23.43 28.19 12.16
C GLY A 576 21.99 28.07 12.61
N ILE A 577 21.42 26.88 12.53
CA ILE A 577 20.03 26.61 12.91
C ILE A 577 19.98 25.74 14.15
N LYS A 578 18.87 25.83 14.88
CA LYS A 578 18.71 25.11 16.14
C LYS A 578 17.30 24.54 16.26
N LYS A 579 17.11 23.69 17.24
CA LYS A 579 15.84 22.99 17.47
C LYS A 579 14.68 23.99 17.54
N GLY A 580 13.65 23.71 16.74
CA GLY A 580 12.44 24.51 16.72
C GLY A 580 12.43 25.66 15.72
N ASP A 581 13.58 26.01 15.15
CA ASP A 581 13.61 27.05 14.10
C ASP A 581 12.76 26.62 12.92
N LEU A 582 12.02 27.57 12.34
CA LEU A 582 11.20 27.32 11.17
C LEU A 582 12.09 27.38 9.93
N LEU A 583 12.02 26.32 9.13
CA LEU A 583 12.83 26.16 7.92
C LEU A 583 11.90 25.97 6.71
N TRP A 584 12.33 26.50 5.56
CA TRP A 584 11.76 26.10 4.29
C TRP A 584 12.45 24.83 3.79
N VAL A 585 11.71 23.77 3.61
CA VAL A 585 12.19 22.54 2.97
C VAL A 585 11.71 22.60 1.52
N LYS A 586 12.65 22.68 0.57
CA LYS A 586 12.36 22.94 -0.84
C LYS A 586 12.83 21.82 -1.75
N SER A 587 12.05 21.54 -2.77
CA SER A 587 12.42 20.63 -3.86
C SER A 587 12.03 21.30 -5.19
N ARG A 588 12.33 20.64 -6.31
CA ARG A 588 11.93 21.16 -7.63
C ARG A 588 10.41 21.28 -7.76
N ARG A 589 9.66 20.48 -6.99
CA ARG A 589 8.19 20.41 -7.12
C ARG A 589 7.45 21.31 -6.16
N GLY A 590 8.12 21.78 -5.11
CA GLY A 590 7.43 22.66 -4.16
C GLY A 590 8.21 22.88 -2.90
N SER A 591 7.59 23.57 -1.94
CA SER A 591 8.23 23.86 -0.66
C SER A 591 7.21 23.77 0.47
N ILE A 592 7.71 23.39 1.65
CA ILE A 592 6.90 23.35 2.88
C ILE A 592 7.68 23.98 4.01
N MET A 593 6.98 24.37 5.06
CA MET A 593 7.61 24.85 6.28
C MET A 593 7.67 23.71 7.30
N ALA A 594 8.79 23.55 8.00
CA ALA A 594 8.96 22.53 9.03
C ALA A 594 9.86 23.06 10.14
N ARG A 595 9.71 22.52 11.35
CA ARG A 595 10.56 22.86 12.49
C ARG A 595 11.86 22.05 12.44
N CYS A 596 12.97 22.68 12.72
CA CYS A 596 14.27 22.02 12.75
C CYS A 596 14.39 21.09 13.95
N LYS A 597 14.88 19.87 13.70
CA LYS A 597 15.16 18.88 14.76
C LYS A 597 16.58 18.34 14.54
N PRO A 598 17.61 19.00 15.14
CA PRO A 598 18.98 18.49 15.03
C PRO A 598 19.08 17.12 15.67
N THR A 599 19.73 16.17 14.99
CA THR A 599 19.77 14.78 15.46
C THR A 599 20.95 14.03 14.84
N GLU A 600 21.43 12.99 15.54
CA GLU A 600 22.41 12.06 15.02
C GLU A 600 21.76 10.86 14.30
N ARG A 601 20.43 10.87 14.19
CA ARG A 601 19.71 9.76 13.53
C ARG A 601 19.93 9.73 12.02
N VAL A 602 20.30 10.87 11.43
CA VAL A 602 20.59 10.97 9.99
C VAL A 602 22.05 11.37 9.79
N LYS A 603 22.64 10.97 8.68
CA LYS A 603 24.02 11.33 8.33
C LYS A 603 24.11 12.79 7.86
N GLU A 604 25.34 13.34 7.85
CA GLU A 604 25.58 14.65 7.21
C GLU A 604 25.11 14.57 5.74
N GLY A 605 24.41 15.61 5.31
CA GLY A 605 23.85 15.67 3.96
C GLY A 605 22.47 15.03 3.80
N ASP A 606 22.01 14.27 4.81
CA ASP A 606 20.69 13.63 4.79
C ASP A 606 19.72 14.35 5.71
N THR A 607 18.45 14.37 5.32
CA THR A 607 17.34 14.91 6.13
C THR A 607 16.14 13.97 6.07
N CYS A 608 15.26 14.06 7.08
CA CYS A 608 14.03 13.26 7.11
C CYS A 608 12.84 14.09 7.55
#